data_1bd16c9d72d6197455909df86967f6fe
#
_entry.id   1bd16c9d72d6197455909df86967f6fe
#
_cell.length_a   1.000
_cell.length_b   1.000
_cell.length_c   1.000
_cell.angle_alpha   90.00
_cell.angle_beta   90.00
_cell.angle_gamma   90.00
#
_symmetry.space_group_name_H-M   'P 1'
#
loop_
_entity.id
_entity.type
_entity.pdbx_description
1 polymer ?
#
loop_
_entity_poly.entity_id
_entity_poly.type
_entity_poly.pdbx_seq_one_letter_code
_entity_poly.pdbx_strand_id
1 'polypeptide(L)'
;MFNSCISLKVGNKDVKTNNSTSNLNTIEFINSQENIDRGYPFSEATVVNGIIFLSGEIGTLPDGTLIDGGIEAETRQTLTNIKNKLEKMGGSMDDIFKCTCMLSDIKDWPLMSLEYKKFFNPQKLPARSAFAGSGLALGAKLEIECMAIKKN
;
A
#
# COMPACT_ATOMS: atom_id res chain seq x y z
N MET A 1 -44.26 58.67 -23.39
CA MET A 1 -43.32 57.96 -22.49
C MET A 1 -43.62 56.47 -22.59
N PHE A 2 -42.87 55.74 -23.43
CA PHE A 2 -43.04 54.28 -23.55
C PHE A 2 -41.87 53.60 -22.84
N ASN A 3 -42.17 52.87 -21.79
CA ASN A 3 -41.25 52.04 -21.08
C ASN A 3 -41.25 50.65 -21.70
N SER A 4 -40.17 50.26 -22.39
CA SER A 4 -40.03 48.95 -23.01
C SER A 4 -39.24 48.08 -22.04
N CYS A 5 -39.91 47.12 -21.38
CA CYS A 5 -39.27 46.05 -20.59
C CYS A 5 -38.78 44.98 -21.56
N ILE A 6 -37.44 44.82 -21.66
CA ILE A 6 -36.82 43.70 -22.34
C ILE A 6 -36.72 42.55 -21.32
N SER A 7 -37.49 41.49 -21.55
CA SER A 7 -37.40 40.24 -20.76
C SER A 7 -36.32 39.35 -21.37
N LEU A 8 -35.20 39.18 -20.66
CA LEU A 8 -34.18 38.21 -21.01
C LEU A 8 -34.59 36.82 -20.46
N LYS A 9 -34.96 35.92 -21.37
CA LYS A 9 -35.11 34.48 -21.03
C LYS A 9 -33.75 33.87 -20.88
N VAL A 10 -33.35 33.56 -19.63
CA VAL A 10 -32.20 32.72 -19.32
C VAL A 10 -32.64 31.27 -19.50
N GLY A 11 -32.10 30.58 -20.50
CA GLY A 11 -32.32 29.16 -20.70
C GLY A 11 -31.69 28.34 -19.56
N ASN A 12 -32.53 27.64 -18.83
CA ASN A 12 -32.09 26.60 -17.88
C ASN A 12 -31.42 25.46 -18.66
N LYS A 13 -30.10 25.41 -18.66
CA LYS A 13 -29.37 24.17 -18.95
C LYS A 13 -29.42 23.31 -17.68
N ASP A 14 -30.18 22.24 -17.73
CA ASP A 14 -30.14 21.20 -16.74
C ASP A 14 -28.72 20.64 -16.67
N VAL A 15 -27.96 21.07 -15.68
CA VAL A 15 -26.68 20.45 -15.30
C VAL A 15 -27.05 19.14 -14.59
N LYS A 16 -27.02 18.03 -15.33
CA LYS A 16 -27.05 16.71 -14.73
C LYS A 16 -25.76 16.54 -13.92
N THR A 17 -25.81 16.88 -12.64
CA THR A 17 -24.80 16.46 -11.70
C THR A 17 -24.94 14.95 -11.54
N ASN A 18 -24.06 14.18 -12.17
CA ASN A 18 -23.86 12.78 -11.84
C ASN A 18 -23.28 12.73 -10.41
N ASN A 19 -24.16 12.74 -9.41
CA ASN A 19 -23.78 12.37 -8.06
C ASN A 19 -23.56 10.85 -8.03
N SER A 20 -22.40 10.41 -8.48
CA SER A 20 -21.81 9.18 -7.94
C SER A 20 -21.32 9.51 -6.52
N THR A 21 -22.22 9.44 -5.56
CA THR A 21 -21.86 9.37 -4.14
C THR A 21 -21.11 8.05 -3.95
N SER A 22 -19.81 8.02 -4.22
CA SER A 22 -18.92 7.05 -3.63
C SER A 22 -19.08 7.23 -2.12
N ASN A 23 -19.46 6.16 -1.41
CA ASN A 23 -19.49 6.12 0.06
C ASN A 23 -18.03 6.33 0.56
N LEU A 24 -17.64 7.60 0.75
CA LEU A 24 -16.29 8.03 1.12
C LEU A 24 -15.87 7.65 2.56
N ASN A 25 -16.60 6.76 3.24
CA ASN A 25 -16.34 6.41 4.64
C ASN A 25 -16.40 4.89 4.91
N THR A 26 -16.16 4.05 3.91
CA THR A 26 -16.09 2.60 4.13
C THR A 26 -14.63 2.17 4.31
N ILE A 27 -14.39 1.39 5.35
CA ILE A 27 -13.12 0.69 5.56
C ILE A 27 -13.36 -0.76 5.16
N GLU A 28 -12.60 -1.27 4.20
CA GLU A 28 -12.54 -2.70 3.89
C GLU A 28 -11.38 -3.32 4.68
N PHE A 29 -11.62 -4.45 5.34
CA PHE A 29 -10.59 -5.25 6.02
C PHE A 29 -10.33 -6.49 5.18
N ILE A 30 -9.08 -6.66 4.76
CA ILE A 30 -8.67 -7.74 3.84
C ILE A 30 -7.84 -8.75 4.61
N ASN A 31 -8.29 -10.01 4.59
CA ASN A 31 -7.59 -11.16 5.16
C ASN A 31 -7.72 -12.36 4.21
N SER A 32 -6.63 -13.08 4.04
CA SER A 32 -6.67 -14.43 3.47
C SER A 32 -7.18 -15.44 4.52
N GLN A 33 -7.66 -16.58 4.05
CA GLN A 33 -8.02 -17.68 4.95
C GLN A 33 -6.81 -18.13 5.78
N GLU A 34 -5.63 -18.15 5.18
CA GLU A 34 -4.37 -18.48 5.86
C GLU A 34 -4.10 -17.54 7.05
N ASN A 35 -4.29 -16.22 6.87
CA ASN A 35 -4.08 -15.23 7.93
C ASN A 35 -5.06 -15.45 9.09
N ILE A 36 -6.31 -15.80 8.77
CA ILE A 36 -7.37 -16.12 9.74
C ILE A 36 -7.01 -17.40 10.50
N ASP A 37 -6.63 -18.46 9.79
CA ASP A 37 -6.30 -19.77 10.38
C ASP A 37 -5.07 -19.70 11.31
N ARG A 38 -4.12 -18.80 11.00
CA ARG A 38 -2.95 -18.53 11.85
C ARG A 38 -3.30 -17.70 13.10
N GLY A 39 -4.51 -17.13 13.17
CA GLY A 39 -4.98 -16.33 14.31
C GLY A 39 -4.19 -15.03 14.52
N TYR A 40 -3.69 -14.42 13.44
CA TYR A 40 -2.99 -13.14 13.55
C TYR A 40 -3.95 -12.04 14.06
N PRO A 41 -3.48 -11.16 14.97
CA PRO A 41 -4.33 -10.13 15.58
C PRO A 41 -4.50 -8.87 14.70
N PHE A 42 -4.26 -8.98 13.39
CA PHE A 42 -4.31 -7.89 12.43
C PHE A 42 -4.77 -8.37 11.06
N SER A 43 -5.31 -7.46 10.27
CA SER A 43 -5.64 -7.69 8.86
C SER A 43 -4.39 -7.61 7.98
N GLU A 44 -4.33 -8.35 6.89
CA GLU A 44 -3.23 -8.25 5.90
C GLU A 44 -3.19 -6.86 5.26
N ALA A 45 -4.37 -6.26 5.06
CA ALA A 45 -4.50 -4.90 4.59
C ALA A 45 -5.83 -4.28 5.01
N THR A 46 -5.90 -2.96 4.98
CA THR A 46 -7.15 -2.19 5.01
C THR A 46 -7.22 -1.28 3.79
N VAL A 47 -8.44 -1.06 3.27
CA VAL A 47 -8.67 -0.11 2.19
C VAL A 47 -9.56 1.01 2.68
N VAL A 48 -9.09 2.24 2.55
CA VAL A 48 -9.83 3.45 2.91
C VAL A 48 -9.79 4.42 1.73
N ASN A 49 -10.95 4.76 1.20
CA ASN A 49 -11.07 5.74 0.10
C ASN A 49 -10.15 5.42 -1.10
N GLY A 50 -10.02 4.14 -1.46
CA GLY A 50 -9.18 3.71 -2.58
C GLY A 50 -7.68 3.66 -2.28
N ILE A 51 -7.26 3.85 -1.03
CA ILE A 51 -5.89 3.65 -0.58
C ILE A 51 -5.80 2.33 0.18
N ILE A 52 -4.90 1.47 -0.26
CA ILE A 52 -4.55 0.23 0.42
C ILE A 52 -3.45 0.54 1.43
N PHE A 53 -3.67 0.16 2.68
CA PHE A 53 -2.69 0.16 3.76
C PHE A 53 -2.32 -1.29 4.04
N LEU A 54 -1.14 -1.71 3.60
CA LEU A 54 -0.61 -3.04 3.91
C LEU A 54 -0.05 -3.07 5.32
N SER A 55 -0.30 -4.15 6.05
CA SER A 55 0.43 -4.43 7.29
C SER A 55 1.90 -4.69 7.01
N GLY A 56 2.73 -4.59 8.05
CA GLY A 56 4.15 -4.89 7.96
C GLY A 56 4.39 -6.33 7.49
N GLU A 57 5.31 -6.48 6.55
CA GLU A 57 5.76 -7.76 6.01
C GLU A 57 7.20 -8.00 6.35
N ILE A 58 7.51 -9.23 6.70
CA ILE A 58 8.87 -9.74 6.91
C ILE A 58 9.19 -10.82 5.88
N GLY A 59 10.45 -11.24 5.80
CA GLY A 59 10.92 -12.21 4.80
C GLY A 59 10.51 -13.66 5.08
N THR A 60 9.23 -13.92 5.35
CA THR A 60 8.73 -15.28 5.60
C THR A 60 8.51 -16.07 4.32
N LEU A 61 8.82 -17.35 4.40
CA LEU A 61 8.45 -18.37 3.42
C LEU A 61 7.00 -18.83 3.64
N PRO A 62 6.39 -19.60 2.70
CA PRO A 62 5.01 -20.09 2.85
C PRO A 62 4.75 -20.94 4.10
N ASP A 63 5.77 -21.60 4.65
CA ASP A 63 5.66 -22.35 5.89
C ASP A 63 5.70 -21.47 7.16
N GLY A 64 5.93 -20.17 6.99
CA GLY A 64 5.99 -19.17 8.07
C GLY A 64 7.38 -19.00 8.68
N THR A 65 8.41 -19.71 8.22
CA THR A 65 9.79 -19.51 8.65
C THR A 65 10.43 -18.31 7.95
N LEU A 66 11.39 -17.65 8.60
CA LEU A 66 12.19 -16.61 7.92
C LEU A 66 13.14 -17.26 6.91
N ILE A 67 13.34 -16.58 5.77
CA ILE A 67 14.34 -16.99 4.79
C ILE A 67 15.75 -16.78 5.34
N ASP A 68 16.63 -17.74 5.13
CA ASP A 68 18.05 -17.58 5.39
C ASP A 68 18.76 -16.71 4.33
N GLY A 69 19.90 -16.12 4.68
CA GLY A 69 20.74 -15.38 3.77
C GLY A 69 20.87 -13.89 4.07
N GLY A 70 20.41 -13.46 5.25
CA GLY A 70 20.63 -12.11 5.76
C GLY A 70 19.76 -11.06 5.07
N ILE A 71 20.15 -9.79 5.25
CA ILE A 71 19.32 -8.64 4.88
C ILE A 71 18.93 -8.61 3.40
N GLU A 72 19.78 -9.03 2.49
CA GLU A 72 19.50 -9.03 1.05
C GLU A 72 18.43 -10.07 0.70
N ALA A 73 18.54 -11.28 1.24
CA ALA A 73 17.56 -12.35 1.05
C ALA A 73 16.21 -11.97 1.69
N GLU A 74 16.23 -11.48 2.94
CA GLU A 74 15.02 -11.03 3.63
C GLU A 74 14.35 -9.87 2.90
N THR A 75 15.09 -8.88 2.40
CA THR A 75 14.53 -7.76 1.63
C THR A 75 13.82 -8.26 0.37
N ARG A 76 14.45 -9.18 -0.35
CA ARG A 76 13.89 -9.77 -1.56
C ARG A 76 12.61 -10.54 -1.26
N GLN A 77 12.63 -11.37 -0.22
CA GLN A 77 11.46 -12.17 0.17
C GLN A 77 10.32 -11.28 0.66
N THR A 78 10.61 -10.29 1.52
CA THR A 78 9.62 -9.32 2.01
C THR A 78 8.90 -8.61 0.86
N LEU A 79 9.65 -8.07 -0.10
CA LEU A 79 9.06 -7.38 -1.25
C LEU A 79 8.33 -8.33 -2.21
N THR A 80 8.75 -9.60 -2.28
CA THR A 80 8.02 -10.65 -3.01
C THR A 80 6.68 -10.93 -2.32
N ASN A 81 6.64 -11.01 -0.99
CA ASN A 81 5.41 -11.19 -0.23
C ASN A 81 4.45 -10.01 -0.43
N ILE A 82 4.94 -8.77 -0.35
CA ILE A 82 4.17 -7.56 -0.63
C ILE A 82 3.60 -7.59 -2.06
N LYS A 83 4.43 -7.91 -3.06
CA LYS A 83 4.01 -8.03 -4.46
C LYS A 83 2.87 -9.04 -4.62
N ASN A 84 3.04 -10.24 -4.07
CA ASN A 84 2.05 -11.30 -4.16
C ASN A 84 0.71 -10.91 -3.51
N LYS A 85 0.75 -10.19 -2.38
CA LYS A 85 -0.45 -9.67 -1.71
C LYS A 85 -1.16 -8.61 -2.56
N LEU A 86 -0.42 -7.66 -3.12
CA LEU A 86 -0.98 -6.64 -4.01
C LEU A 86 -1.61 -7.26 -5.26
N GLU A 87 -0.95 -8.23 -5.89
CA GLU A 87 -1.47 -8.92 -7.07
C GLU A 87 -2.78 -9.67 -6.76
N LYS A 88 -2.90 -10.32 -5.60
CA LYS A 88 -4.16 -10.94 -5.14
C LYS A 88 -5.29 -9.90 -4.94
N MET A 89 -4.96 -8.66 -4.66
CA MET A 89 -5.90 -7.54 -4.52
C MET A 89 -6.14 -6.78 -5.84
N GLY A 90 -5.60 -7.28 -6.97
CA GLY A 90 -5.73 -6.66 -8.30
C GLY A 90 -4.80 -5.46 -8.54
N GLY A 91 -3.83 -5.25 -7.66
CA GLY A 91 -2.81 -4.20 -7.76
C GLY A 91 -1.45 -4.72 -8.25
N SER A 92 -0.45 -3.87 -8.18
CA SER A 92 0.94 -4.15 -8.57
C SER A 92 1.93 -3.30 -7.78
N MET A 93 3.22 -3.61 -7.89
CA MET A 93 4.27 -2.78 -7.28
C MET A 93 4.28 -1.33 -7.77
N ASP A 94 3.82 -1.06 -9.01
CA ASP A 94 3.72 0.29 -9.58
C ASP A 94 2.62 1.15 -8.92
N ASP A 95 1.74 0.55 -8.14
CA ASP A 95 0.67 1.24 -7.43
C ASP A 95 1.11 1.72 -6.04
N ILE A 96 2.28 1.26 -5.57
CA ILE A 96 2.85 1.67 -4.29
C ILE A 96 3.40 3.09 -4.41
N PHE A 97 2.96 3.97 -3.51
CA PHE A 97 3.44 5.36 -3.47
C PHE A 97 4.23 5.69 -2.20
N LYS A 98 4.13 4.84 -1.15
CA LYS A 98 4.84 5.03 0.12
C LYS A 98 5.21 3.69 0.73
N CYS A 99 6.43 3.59 1.27
CA CYS A 99 6.86 2.50 2.16
C CYS A 99 7.57 3.03 3.40
N THR A 100 7.48 2.25 4.48
CA THR A 100 8.30 2.41 5.69
C THR A 100 9.09 1.13 5.87
N CYS A 101 10.42 1.25 5.96
CA CYS A 101 11.33 0.14 6.21
C CYS A 101 11.83 0.21 7.65
N MET A 102 11.56 -0.81 8.42
CA MET A 102 12.00 -0.98 9.80
C MET A 102 13.12 -2.03 9.82
N LEU A 103 14.27 -1.69 10.38
CA LEU A 103 15.46 -2.55 10.43
C LEU A 103 15.76 -2.98 11.87
N SER A 104 16.34 -4.15 12.05
CA SER A 104 16.88 -4.55 13.35
C SER A 104 18.25 -3.91 13.61
N ASP A 105 19.02 -3.59 12.55
CA ASP A 105 20.28 -2.86 12.62
C ASP A 105 20.35 -1.84 11.45
N ILE A 106 20.57 -0.56 11.76
CA ILE A 106 20.69 0.47 10.74
C ILE A 106 21.87 0.29 9.79
N LYS A 107 22.86 -0.49 10.18
CA LYS A 107 24.00 -0.82 9.32
C LYS A 107 23.61 -1.64 8.09
N ASP A 108 22.48 -2.33 8.15
CA ASP A 108 21.93 -3.09 7.03
C ASP A 108 21.24 -2.20 5.97
N TRP A 109 21.03 -0.89 6.27
CA TRP A 109 20.35 0.05 5.39
C TRP A 109 20.92 0.12 3.94
N PRO A 110 22.25 0.12 3.71
CA PRO A 110 22.78 0.19 2.34
C PRO A 110 22.45 -1.05 1.52
N LEU A 111 22.63 -2.25 2.07
CA LEU A 111 22.36 -3.52 1.38
C LEU A 111 20.86 -3.71 1.15
N MET A 112 20.04 -3.42 2.17
CA MET A 112 18.59 -3.36 2.02
C MET A 112 18.18 -2.45 0.87
N SER A 113 18.71 -1.24 0.81
CA SER A 113 18.37 -0.26 -0.23
C SER A 113 18.78 -0.71 -1.65
N LEU A 114 19.87 -1.46 -1.79
CA LEU A 114 20.27 -2.03 -3.08
C LEU A 114 19.29 -3.09 -3.58
N GLU A 115 18.78 -3.95 -2.69
CA GLU A 115 17.76 -4.94 -3.06
C GLU A 115 16.40 -4.29 -3.29
N TYR A 116 15.98 -3.39 -2.40
CA TYR A 116 14.69 -2.68 -2.46
C TYR A 116 14.44 -2.04 -3.82
N LYS A 117 15.40 -1.28 -4.33
CA LYS A 117 15.22 -0.54 -5.59
C LYS A 117 15.01 -1.43 -6.81
N LYS A 118 15.37 -2.73 -6.76
CA LYS A 118 15.18 -3.68 -7.87
C LYS A 118 13.69 -4.01 -8.11
N PHE A 119 12.83 -3.75 -7.15
CA PHE A 119 11.39 -4.03 -7.21
C PHE A 119 10.57 -2.89 -7.80
N PHE A 120 11.15 -1.72 -7.99
CA PHE A 120 10.45 -0.52 -8.42
C PHE A 120 11.02 0.06 -9.71
N ASN A 121 10.14 0.71 -10.48
CA ASN A 121 10.59 1.50 -11.62
C ASN A 121 11.50 2.64 -11.13
N PRO A 122 12.75 2.76 -11.61
CA PRO A 122 13.67 3.79 -11.14
C PRO A 122 13.21 5.23 -11.39
N GLN A 123 12.24 5.44 -12.30
CA GLN A 123 11.64 6.75 -12.57
C GLN A 123 10.39 7.03 -11.71
N LYS A 124 9.93 6.04 -10.93
CA LYS A 124 8.70 6.10 -10.12
C LYS A 124 8.91 5.45 -8.76
N LEU A 125 10.01 5.77 -8.10
CA LEU A 125 10.27 5.23 -6.77
C LEU A 125 9.26 5.78 -5.76
N PRO A 126 8.66 4.92 -4.88
CA PRO A 126 7.78 5.40 -3.83
C PRO A 126 8.53 6.26 -2.81
N ALA A 127 7.81 7.18 -2.17
CA ALA A 127 8.37 7.86 -1.00
C ALA A 127 8.70 6.83 0.08
N ARG A 128 9.88 6.93 0.72
CA ARG A 128 10.34 5.95 1.71
C ARG A 128 10.90 6.62 2.96
N SER A 129 10.55 6.04 4.11
CA SER A 129 11.27 6.27 5.37
C SER A 129 11.95 4.98 5.79
N ALA A 130 13.08 5.06 6.48
CA ALA A 130 13.76 3.90 7.04
C ALA A 130 14.40 4.27 8.38
N PHE A 131 14.27 3.38 9.35
CA PHE A 131 14.86 3.52 10.69
C PHE A 131 15.13 2.12 11.27
N ALA A 132 15.89 2.06 12.35
CA ALA A 132 16.09 0.82 13.10
C ALA A 132 15.35 0.87 14.43
N GLY A 133 14.77 -0.28 14.81
CA GLY A 133 14.16 -0.51 16.12
C GLY A 133 15.05 -1.38 17.02
N SER A 134 14.51 -1.78 18.18
CA SER A 134 15.19 -2.66 19.13
C SER A 134 15.09 -4.15 18.77
N GLY A 135 14.30 -4.51 17.78
CA GLY A 135 14.05 -5.87 17.29
C GLY A 135 12.75 -5.92 16.48
N LEU A 136 12.60 -6.98 15.69
CA LEU A 136 11.45 -7.26 14.86
C LEU A 136 10.90 -8.65 15.12
N ALA A 137 9.67 -8.92 14.68
CA ALA A 137 9.01 -10.20 14.84
C ALA A 137 9.88 -11.35 14.27
N LEU A 138 9.87 -12.49 14.95
CA LEU A 138 10.64 -13.70 14.61
C LEU A 138 12.16 -13.49 14.48
N GLY A 139 12.70 -12.37 14.96
CA GLY A 139 14.11 -12.04 14.80
C GLY A 139 14.47 -11.56 13.39
N ALA A 140 13.50 -11.10 12.62
CA ALA A 140 13.73 -10.56 11.29
C ALA A 140 14.70 -9.38 11.29
N LYS A 141 15.45 -9.22 10.21
CA LYS A 141 16.33 -8.07 9.98
C LYS A 141 15.61 -6.89 9.39
N LEU A 142 14.48 -7.15 8.71
CA LEU A 142 13.70 -6.15 8.00
C LEU A 142 12.21 -6.44 8.11
N GLU A 143 11.44 -5.37 8.31
CA GLU A 143 10.01 -5.32 8.10
C GLU A 143 9.67 -4.14 7.20
N ILE A 144 8.75 -4.31 6.25
CA ILE A 144 8.31 -3.24 5.36
C ILE A 144 6.79 -3.17 5.37
N GLU A 145 6.25 -1.98 5.63
CA GLU A 145 4.86 -1.64 5.34
C GLU A 145 4.78 -0.73 4.11
N CYS A 146 3.71 -0.84 3.33
CA CYS A 146 3.50 -0.01 2.15
C CYS A 146 2.06 0.50 2.04
N MET A 147 1.92 1.64 1.37
CA MET A 147 0.64 2.18 0.93
C MET A 147 0.58 2.16 -0.59
N ALA A 148 -0.57 1.73 -1.15
CA ALA A 148 -0.79 1.63 -2.58
C ALA A 148 -2.16 2.18 -2.98
N ILE A 149 -2.33 2.52 -4.26
CA ILE A 149 -3.63 2.90 -4.80
C ILE A 149 -4.37 1.62 -5.23
N LYS A 150 -5.63 1.45 -4.76
CA LYS A 150 -6.52 0.41 -5.26
C LYS A 150 -7.00 0.79 -6.66
N LYS A 151 -6.74 -0.06 -7.64
CA LYS A 151 -7.34 0.09 -8.98
C LYS A 151 -8.80 -0.35 -8.96
N ASN A 152 -9.62 0.36 -9.70
CA ASN A 152 -11.04 0.03 -9.92
C ASN A 152 -11.16 -1.05 -10.98
#